data_f21536133e7234322ffd92d025996c44
#
_entry.id   f21536133e7234322ffd92d025996c44
#
_cell.length_a   1.000
_cell.length_b   1.000
_cell.length_c   1.000
_cell.angle_alpha   90.00
_cell.angle_beta   90.00
_cell.angle_gamma   90.00
#
_symmetry.space_group_name_H-M   'P 1'
#
loop_
_entity.id
_entity.type
_entity.pdbx_description
1 polymer ?
#
loop_
_entity_poly.entity_id
_entity_poly.type
_entity_poly.pdbx_seq_one_letter_code
_entity_poly.pdbx_strand_id
1 'polypeptide(L)' 'MKVGDMVKWSWALGTDWERTAFSGLVVNTILAKTDYEKVRVLVVLANDGTVLDVRDDEASLELAA' A
#
# COMPACT_ATOMS: atom_id res chain seq x y z
N MET A 1 -6.98 7.22 2.75
CA MET A 1 -7.30 6.51 1.51
C MET A 1 -8.38 5.49 1.76
N LYS A 2 -9.16 5.19 0.77
CA LYS A 2 -10.37 4.37 0.91
C LYS A 2 -10.52 3.46 -0.30
N VAL A 3 -11.41 2.48 -0.18
CA VAL A 3 -11.77 1.59 -1.29
C VAL A 3 -12.22 2.42 -2.50
N GLY A 4 -11.70 2.08 -3.66
CA GLY A 4 -11.94 2.80 -4.90
C GLY A 4 -10.88 3.82 -5.27
N ASP A 5 -9.98 4.16 -4.35
CA ASP A 5 -8.87 5.07 -4.66
C ASP A 5 -7.78 4.36 -5.45
N MET A 6 -7.24 5.06 -6.44
CA MET A 6 -6.01 4.65 -7.10
C MET A 6 -4.84 5.22 -6.31
N VAL A 7 -3.88 4.37 -6.00
CA VAL A 7 -2.72 4.75 -5.18
C VAL A 7 -1.43 4.31 -5.87
N LYS A 8 -0.35 4.98 -5.50
CA LYS A 8 1.01 4.60 -5.90
C LYS A 8 1.95 4.73 -4.70
N TRP A 9 2.96 3.89 -4.67
CA TRP A 9 3.98 3.91 -3.63
C TRP A 9 5.24 3.24 -4.17
N SER A 10 6.34 3.33 -3.40
CA SER A 10 7.58 2.65 -3.76
C SER A 10 8.17 1.94 -2.56
N TRP A 11 8.65 0.73 -2.76
CA TRP A 11 9.36 -0.05 -1.75
C TRP A 11 10.78 -0.35 -2.19
N ALA A 12 11.68 -0.37 -1.21
CA ALA A 12 13.00 -0.96 -1.39
C ALA A 12 12.86 -2.47 -1.29
N LEU A 13 13.30 -3.18 -2.31
CA LEU A 13 13.26 -4.64 -2.35
C LEU A 13 14.67 -5.21 -2.16
N GLY A 14 14.79 -6.13 -1.22
CA GLY A 14 16.08 -6.79 -0.95
C GLY A 14 17.11 -5.85 -0.34
N THR A 15 18.37 -6.05 -0.69
CA THR A 15 19.51 -5.27 -0.22
C THR A 15 19.85 -4.10 -1.12
N ASP A 16 19.12 -3.95 -2.21
CA ASP A 16 19.34 -2.87 -3.17
C ASP A 16 18.68 -1.58 -2.67
N TRP A 17 19.34 -0.48 -2.91
CA TRP A 17 18.82 0.86 -2.65
C TRP A 17 17.82 1.33 -3.70
N GLU A 18 17.66 0.57 -4.77
CA GLU A 18 16.66 0.86 -5.78
C GLU A 18 15.27 0.57 -5.22
N ARG A 19 14.40 1.54 -5.35
CA ARG A 19 13.00 1.38 -4.96
C ARG A 19 12.18 1.03 -6.19
N THR A 20 11.34 0.01 -6.06
CA THR A 20 10.41 -0.37 -7.11
C THR A 20 9.10 0.37 -6.90
N ALA A 21 8.63 1.04 -7.93
CA ALA A 21 7.34 1.74 -7.90
C ALA A 21 6.19 0.75 -8.15
N PHE A 22 5.14 0.92 -7.36
CA PHE A 22 3.91 0.13 -7.47
C PHE A 22 2.72 1.07 -7.60
N SER A 23 1.68 0.60 -8.27
CA SER A 23 0.41 1.30 -8.32
C SER A 23 -0.74 0.29 -8.40
N GLY A 24 -1.90 0.69 -7.95
CA GLY A 24 -3.06 -0.17 -7.98
C GLY A 24 -4.30 0.47 -7.39
N LEU A 25 -5.36 -0.32 -7.37
CA LEU A 25 -6.67 0.08 -6.86
C LEU A 25 -6.86 -0.48 -5.46
N VAL A 26 -7.24 0.38 -4.52
CA VAL A 26 -7.61 -0.06 -3.17
C VAL A 26 -8.95 -0.80 -3.27
N VAL A 27 -8.93 -2.09 -2.94
CA VAL A 27 -10.12 -2.96 -3.03
C VAL A 27 -10.70 -3.30 -1.66
N ASN A 28 -9.92 -3.10 -0.59
CA ASN A 28 -10.40 -3.30 0.77
C ASN A 28 -9.51 -2.54 1.74
N THR A 29 -10.00 -2.35 2.97
CA THR A 29 -9.19 -1.80 4.07
C THR A 29 -9.39 -2.66 5.30
N ILE A 30 -8.31 -2.87 6.06
CA ILE A 30 -8.31 -3.69 7.26
C ILE A 30 -7.72 -2.86 8.39
N LEU A 31 -8.35 -2.89 9.55
CA LEU A 31 -7.80 -2.29 10.76
C LEU A 31 -7.05 -3.37 11.53
N ALA A 32 -5.72 -3.29 11.49
CA ALA A 32 -4.86 -4.18 12.25
C ALA A 32 -4.53 -3.56 13.60
N LYS A 33 -4.57 -4.36 14.66
CA LYS A 33 -4.19 -3.93 16.01
C LYS A 33 -2.91 -4.64 16.41
N THR A 34 -1.95 -3.87 16.88
CA THR A 34 -0.78 -4.38 17.56
C THR A 34 -0.89 -4.05 19.05
N ASP A 35 0.05 -4.53 19.88
CA ASP A 35 0.08 -4.20 21.31
C ASP A 35 0.28 -2.71 21.57
N TYR A 36 0.77 -1.97 20.57
CA TYR A 36 1.17 -0.57 20.74
C TYR A 36 0.36 0.41 19.90
N GLU A 37 -0.25 -0.06 18.81
CA GLU A 37 -0.94 0.86 17.90
C GLU A 37 -2.03 0.16 17.10
N LYS A 38 -2.90 0.98 16.52
CA LYS A 38 -3.85 0.54 15.49
C LYS A 38 -3.35 1.05 14.14
N VAL A 39 -3.25 0.17 13.18
CA VAL A 39 -2.78 0.50 11.83
C VAL A 39 -3.84 0.10 10.83
N ARG A 40 -4.16 1.02 9.93
CA ARG A 40 -5.01 0.70 8.78
C ARG A 40 -4.13 0.13 7.67
N VAL A 41 -4.52 -1.01 7.15
CA VAL A 41 -3.85 -1.67 6.03
C VAL A 41 -4.76 -1.59 4.82
N LEU A 42 -4.21 -1.14 3.72
CA LEU A 42 -4.91 -1.08 2.44
C LEU A 42 -4.61 -2.36 1.66
N VAL A 43 -5.66 -3.03 1.21
CA VAL A 43 -5.51 -4.16 0.28
C VAL A 43 -5.61 -3.59 -1.13
N VAL A 44 -4.54 -3.70 -1.88
CA VAL A 44 -4.40 -3.07 -3.19
C VAL A 44 -4.26 -4.13 -4.27
N LEU A 45 -5.08 -4.03 -5.30
CA LEU A 45 -4.94 -4.83 -6.51
C LEU A 45 -4.01 -4.08 -7.47
N ALA A 46 -2.79 -4.57 -7.61
CA ALA A 46 -1.79 -3.97 -8.49
C ALA A 46 -2.10 -4.21 -9.96
N ASN A 47 -1.44 -3.44 -10.83
CA ASN A 47 -1.69 -3.49 -12.28
C ASN A 47 -1.38 -4.84 -12.91
N ASP A 48 -0.50 -5.63 -12.29
CA ASP A 48 -0.14 -6.98 -12.78
C ASP A 48 -1.06 -8.08 -12.25
N GLY A 49 -2.11 -7.72 -11.50
CA GLY A 49 -3.03 -8.67 -10.89
C GLY A 49 -2.62 -9.16 -9.51
N THR A 50 -1.48 -8.74 -8.99
CA THR A 50 -1.02 -9.10 -7.64
C THR A 50 -1.80 -8.33 -6.59
N VAL A 51 -2.18 -9.00 -5.50
CA VAL A 51 -2.81 -8.36 -4.35
C VAL A 51 -1.74 -8.09 -3.31
N LEU A 52 -1.65 -6.84 -2.87
CA LEU A 52 -0.63 -6.36 -1.94
C LEU A 52 -1.27 -5.68 -0.74
N ASP A 53 -0.66 -5.85 0.43
CA ASP A 53 -1.06 -5.15 1.65
C ASP A 53 -0.11 -3.98 1.88
N VAL A 54 -0.65 -2.78 1.98
CA VAL A 54 0.13 -1.55 2.17
C VAL A 54 -0.38 -0.82 3.40
N ARG A 55 0.51 -0.44 4.29
CA ARG A 55 0.14 0.37 5.46
C ARG A 55 -0.28 1.77 5.00
N ASP A 56 -1.36 2.26 5.59
CA ASP A 56 -1.87 3.60 5.29
C ASP A 56 -0.87 4.70 5.65
N ASP A 57 0.04 4.43 6.56
CA ASP A 57 1.09 5.36 6.98
C ASP A 57 2.40 5.22 6.20
N GLU A 58 2.41 4.44 5.11
CA GLU A 58 3.59 4.35 4.24
C GLU A 58 3.94 5.73 3.67
N ALA A 59 5.19 6.16 3.92
CA ALA A 59 5.61 7.53 3.60
C ALA A 59 5.55 7.84 2.09
N SER A 60 5.76 6.84 1.24
CA SER A 60 5.72 7.02 -0.22
C SER A 60 4.33 6.90 -0.82
N LEU A 61 3.33 6.54 0.00
CA LEU A 61 1.97 6.30 -0.48
C LEU A 61 1.28 7.62 -0.83
N GLU A 62 0.75 7.70 -2.04
CA GLU A 62 0.01 8.88 -2.50
C GLU A 62 -1.10 8.50 -3.46
N LEU A 63 -2.06 9.39 -3.62
CA LEU A 63 -3.11 9.21 -4.61
C LEU A 63 -2.52 9.34 -6.02
N ALA A 64 -2.88 8.40 -6.89
CA ALA A 64 -2.40 8.35 -8.26
C ALA A 64 -3.31 9.09 -9.25
N ALA A 65 -4.49 9.42 -8.79
CA ALA A 65 -5.47 10.09 -9.65
C ALA A 65 -5.36 11.61 -9.56
#